data_3fde3a8ce015ad14bfdb6e9b37d61b8e
#
_entry.id   3fde3a8ce015ad14bfdb6e9b37d61b8e
#
_cell.length_a   1.000
_cell.length_b   1.000
_cell.length_c   1.000
_cell.angle_alpha   90.00
_cell.angle_beta   90.00
_cell.angle_gamma   90.00
#
_symmetry.space_group_name_H-M   'P 1'
#
loop_
_entity.id
_entity.type
_entity.pdbx_description
1 polymer ?
#
loop_
_entity_poly.entity_id
_entity_poly.type
_entity_poly.pdbx_seq_one_letter_code
_entity_poly.pdbx_strand_id
1 'polypeptide(L)'
;MGLIRGAINELTENVNRLRLQLREIEIQADNQIQAKIAHSNETETEFDPLEFDRYTRFQEVTRMLAESVNDVSTVQQNALRALDAAMQDLARQGQVSRSLQQSLMRVRMVQFSTINDRLYRVVRQAGKDTDKRVTLEIKGGQAEIDRNVLDRMAGPIEHILRNSVAHGIEERTKRAASGKPDIGELTIEVSQDGNEVIMRFLDDGQGLDYPRIEARARERGLIAPDHQPSERELAQMIFAPGFSTAKQVTALAGRGVGMDVVRAEVAGLGGRIDVDSTTGKGSCFTVHLPVSLAVTQVVLLEIEGGKFAVQSALVEQIVQMKPEALTEAYQAQRLEIAGERVPFYFLGSLLEIPGVKPVAQRVAPVVVLRAGATRIALHVDTVVPNQEVVIKHIGPQLARLAGVAGATVLGNGDIVLILNPVQLAMARVAGQLGKGKAATFSASELQTAA
;
A
#
# COMPACT_ATOMS: atom_id res chain seq x y z
N MET A 1 1.45 23.45 7.25
CA MET A 1 0.54 23.77 8.38
C MET A 1 1.24 23.70 9.75
N GLY A 2 1.99 22.65 10.10
CA GLY A 2 2.74 22.56 11.37
C GLY A 2 3.70 23.71 11.61
N LEU A 3 4.44 24.13 10.61
CA LEU A 3 5.39 25.28 10.68
C LEU A 3 4.68 26.60 11.00
N ILE A 4 3.52 26.86 10.39
CA ILE A 4 2.74 28.09 10.62
C ILE A 4 2.23 28.12 12.07
N ARG A 5 1.72 26.98 12.57
CA ARG A 5 1.24 26.88 13.96
C ARG A 5 2.39 27.04 14.96
N GLY A 6 3.58 26.50 14.65
CA GLY A 6 4.80 26.70 15.44
C GLY A 6 5.18 28.20 15.52
N ALA A 7 5.23 28.88 14.39
CA ALA A 7 5.54 30.32 14.31
C ALA A 7 4.53 31.19 15.06
N ILE A 8 3.24 30.85 14.98
CA ILE A 8 2.19 31.60 15.72
C ILE A 8 2.32 31.35 17.24
N ASN A 9 2.65 30.14 17.67
CA ASN A 9 2.91 29.86 19.09
C ASN A 9 4.09 30.64 19.63
N GLU A 10 5.21 30.70 18.87
CA GLU A 10 6.38 31.49 19.21
C GLU A 10 6.04 32.99 19.32
N LEU A 11 5.21 33.48 18.38
CA LEU A 11 4.70 34.85 18.45
C LEU A 11 3.86 35.07 19.72
N THR A 12 3.07 34.07 20.17
CA THR A 12 2.31 34.13 21.41
C THR A 12 3.22 34.33 22.62
N GLU A 13 4.29 33.56 22.71
CA GLU A 13 5.25 33.68 23.80
C GLU A 13 5.95 35.05 23.80
N ASN A 14 6.30 35.55 22.62
CA ASN A 14 6.92 36.86 22.49
C ASN A 14 5.98 38.01 22.92
N VAL A 15 4.72 37.96 22.50
CA VAL A 15 3.71 38.95 22.89
C VAL A 15 3.46 38.92 24.40
N ASN A 16 3.36 37.75 25.02
CA ASN A 16 3.20 37.61 26.47
C ASN A 16 4.45 38.16 27.22
N ARG A 17 5.64 37.92 26.73
CA ARG A 17 6.87 38.50 27.32
C ARG A 17 6.88 40.03 27.23
N LEU A 18 6.51 40.58 26.07
CA LEU A 18 6.41 42.03 25.89
C LEU A 18 5.37 42.65 26.86
N ARG A 19 4.24 42.00 27.07
CA ARG A 19 3.20 42.45 28.00
C ARG A 19 3.70 42.49 29.44
N LEU A 20 4.48 41.48 29.86
CA LEU A 20 5.08 41.45 31.19
C LEU A 20 6.12 42.56 31.36
N GLN A 21 7.01 42.76 30.35
CA GLN A 21 7.99 43.83 30.37
C GLN A 21 7.37 45.22 30.42
N LEU A 22 6.32 45.46 29.64
CA LEU A 22 5.58 46.73 29.70
C LEU A 22 5.01 47.02 31.11
N ARG A 23 4.42 45.97 31.70
CA ARG A 23 3.85 46.11 33.05
C ARG A 23 4.93 46.40 34.11
N GLU A 24 6.11 45.81 33.96
CA GLU A 24 7.24 46.09 34.84
C GLU A 24 7.75 47.55 34.68
N ILE A 25 7.78 48.04 33.45
CA ILE A 25 8.11 49.44 33.14
C ILE A 25 7.08 50.41 33.74
N GLU A 26 5.78 50.11 33.65
CA GLU A 26 4.73 50.90 34.27
C GLU A 26 4.91 50.98 35.79
N ILE A 27 5.12 49.82 36.44
CA ILE A 27 5.33 49.77 37.90
C ILE A 27 6.59 50.56 38.33
N GLN A 28 7.68 50.42 37.56
CA GLN A 28 8.93 51.16 37.86
C GLN A 28 8.74 52.66 37.70
N ALA A 29 8.04 53.12 36.65
CA ALA A 29 7.72 54.50 36.41
C ALA A 29 6.89 55.09 37.54
N ASP A 30 5.80 54.40 37.95
CA ASP A 30 4.92 54.84 39.05
C ASP A 30 5.68 54.90 40.38
N ASN A 31 6.54 53.92 40.68
CA ASN A 31 7.38 53.94 41.89
C ASN A 31 8.37 55.11 41.90
N GLN A 32 9.00 55.42 40.74
CA GLN A 32 9.93 56.56 40.64
C GLN A 32 9.18 57.89 40.82
N ILE A 33 7.99 58.01 40.24
CA ILE A 33 7.14 59.21 40.42
C ILE A 33 6.78 59.39 41.89
N GLN A 34 6.29 58.34 42.56
CA GLN A 34 5.94 58.39 43.97
C GLN A 34 7.11 58.72 44.88
N ALA A 35 8.31 58.10 44.61
CA ALA A 35 9.53 58.39 45.38
C ALA A 35 9.97 59.88 45.24
N LYS A 36 9.88 60.43 44.03
CA LYS A 36 10.24 61.86 43.80
C LYS A 36 9.20 62.81 44.42
N ILE A 37 7.91 62.49 44.36
CA ILE A 37 6.86 63.31 45.03
C ILE A 37 7.06 63.30 46.54
N ALA A 38 7.38 62.15 47.12
CA ALA A 38 7.67 62.05 48.55
C ALA A 38 8.92 62.85 48.95
N HIS A 39 9.96 62.84 48.13
CA HIS A 39 11.20 63.59 48.39
C HIS A 39 11.05 65.12 48.22
N SER A 40 10.22 65.59 47.28
CA SER A 40 9.85 66.97 47.05
C SER A 40 9.02 67.55 48.22
N ASN A 41 8.17 66.74 48.83
CA ASN A 41 7.38 67.12 49.99
C ASN A 41 8.24 67.25 51.28
N GLU A 42 9.39 66.58 51.37
CA GLU A 42 10.30 66.66 52.52
C GLU A 42 11.30 67.81 52.40
N THR A 43 11.61 68.35 51.20
CA THR A 43 12.68 69.33 50.97
C THR A 43 12.21 70.73 50.59
N GLU A 44 10.92 71.04 50.57
CA GLU A 44 10.33 72.35 50.16
C GLU A 44 10.89 72.88 48.80
N THR A 45 11.44 72.04 47.94
CA THR A 45 11.93 72.39 46.61
C THR A 45 10.77 72.32 45.60
N GLU A 46 10.52 73.46 44.88
CA GLU A 46 9.54 73.46 43.77
C GLU A 46 9.85 72.38 42.73
N PHE A 47 8.85 71.63 42.43
CA PHE A 47 8.91 70.54 41.41
C PHE A 47 9.14 71.17 40.04
N ASP A 48 10.17 70.73 39.28
CA ASP A 48 10.45 71.28 37.94
C ASP A 48 9.32 70.84 36.97
N PRO A 49 8.56 71.78 36.38
CA PRO A 49 7.46 71.54 35.45
C PRO A 49 7.91 70.69 34.22
N LEU A 50 9.19 70.81 33.81
CA LEU A 50 9.77 70.06 32.69
C LEU A 50 9.95 68.59 33.02
N GLU A 51 10.22 68.22 34.26
CA GLU A 51 10.30 66.79 34.68
C GLU A 51 8.91 66.17 34.71
N PHE A 52 7.84 66.90 35.14
CA PHE A 52 6.48 66.42 35.15
C PHE A 52 5.97 66.14 33.72
N ASP A 53 6.30 67.03 32.78
CA ASP A 53 5.92 66.89 31.38
C ASP A 53 6.60 65.68 30.73
N ARG A 54 7.83 65.37 31.09
CA ARG A 54 8.59 64.17 30.66
C ARG A 54 7.94 62.86 31.17
N TYR A 55 7.48 62.82 32.40
CA TYR A 55 6.81 61.68 33.00
C TYR A 55 5.44 61.44 32.36
N THR A 56 4.64 62.47 32.14
CA THR A 56 3.34 62.38 31.47
C THR A 56 3.50 61.83 30.08
N ARG A 57 4.51 62.30 29.33
CA ARG A 57 4.80 61.83 28.00
C ARG A 57 5.26 60.34 28.01
N PHE A 58 6.01 59.95 29.03
CA PHE A 58 6.45 58.53 29.19
C PHE A 58 5.26 57.63 29.48
N GLN A 59 4.35 58.00 30.37
CA GLN A 59 3.11 57.26 30.63
C GLN A 59 2.25 57.16 29.39
N GLU A 60 2.12 58.21 28.59
CA GLU A 60 1.37 58.19 27.34
C GLU A 60 1.98 57.22 26.32
N VAL A 61 3.30 57.21 26.15
CA VAL A 61 4.02 56.28 25.27
C VAL A 61 3.84 54.82 25.73
N THR A 62 3.96 54.58 27.06
CA THR A 62 3.82 53.23 27.62
C THR A 62 2.39 52.73 27.42
N ARG A 63 1.37 53.59 27.58
CA ARG A 63 -0.04 53.27 27.31
C ARG A 63 -0.25 52.92 25.82
N MET A 64 0.31 53.72 24.89
CA MET A 64 0.21 53.45 23.45
C MET A 64 0.89 52.14 23.08
N LEU A 65 2.03 51.79 23.72
CA LEU A 65 2.70 50.51 23.52
C LEU A 65 1.86 49.37 24.06
N ALA A 66 1.22 49.47 25.21
CA ALA A 66 0.34 48.48 25.78
C ALA A 66 -0.89 48.23 24.88
N GLU A 67 -1.47 49.28 24.29
CA GLU A 67 -2.53 49.18 23.31
C GLU A 67 -2.09 48.46 22.05
N SER A 68 -0.91 48.79 21.48
CA SER A 68 -0.32 48.12 20.32
C SER A 68 -0.07 46.62 20.57
N VAL A 69 0.41 46.25 21.76
CA VAL A 69 0.63 44.84 22.15
C VAL A 69 -0.72 44.10 22.24
N ASN A 70 -1.78 44.75 22.73
CA ASN A 70 -3.13 44.17 22.75
C ASN A 70 -3.70 43.97 21.34
N ASP A 71 -3.46 44.91 20.41
CA ASP A 71 -3.87 44.78 19.02
C ASP A 71 -3.16 43.62 18.34
N VAL A 72 -1.86 43.49 18.52
CA VAL A 72 -1.08 42.33 18.00
C VAL A 72 -1.64 41.02 18.56
N SER A 73 -1.97 40.97 19.86
CA SER A 73 -2.56 39.78 20.47
C SER A 73 -3.94 39.44 19.83
N THR A 74 -4.75 40.43 19.52
CA THR A 74 -6.04 40.25 18.86
C THR A 74 -5.89 39.71 17.43
N VAL A 75 -4.98 40.31 16.66
CA VAL A 75 -4.67 39.86 15.29
C VAL A 75 -4.18 38.41 15.31
N GLN A 76 -3.33 38.07 16.24
CA GLN A 76 -2.80 36.71 16.42
C GLN A 76 -3.92 35.69 16.74
N GLN A 77 -4.82 36.03 17.68
CA GLN A 77 -5.94 35.14 17.96
C GLN A 77 -6.85 34.93 16.74
N ASN A 78 -7.06 35.99 15.95
CA ASN A 78 -7.81 35.88 14.70
C ASN A 78 -7.10 35.00 13.68
N ALA A 79 -5.77 35.10 13.57
CA ALA A 79 -4.97 34.23 12.70
C ALA A 79 -5.05 32.75 13.12
N LEU A 80 -5.01 32.45 14.44
CA LEU A 80 -5.20 31.08 14.94
C LEU A 80 -6.59 30.55 14.60
N ARG A 81 -7.66 31.34 14.81
CA ARG A 81 -9.03 30.93 14.45
C ARG A 81 -9.17 30.67 12.95
N ALA A 82 -8.59 31.55 12.11
CA ALA A 82 -8.61 31.37 10.67
C ALA A 82 -7.85 30.10 10.24
N LEU A 83 -6.72 29.79 10.89
CA LEU A 83 -5.95 28.57 10.63
C LEU A 83 -6.74 27.31 11.03
N ASP A 84 -7.38 27.32 12.21
CA ASP A 84 -8.18 26.18 12.66
C ASP A 84 -9.42 25.97 11.76
N ALA A 85 -10.07 27.04 11.31
CA ALA A 85 -11.17 26.98 10.35
C ALA A 85 -10.69 26.37 9.01
N ALA A 86 -9.56 26.84 8.48
CA ALA A 86 -8.98 26.30 7.24
C ALA A 86 -8.63 24.81 7.37
N MET A 87 -8.14 24.37 8.54
CA MET A 87 -7.86 22.94 8.80
C MET A 87 -9.14 22.10 8.78
N GLN A 88 -10.22 22.60 9.39
CA GLN A 88 -11.53 21.94 9.39
C GLN A 88 -12.11 21.85 7.98
N ASP A 89 -11.98 22.91 7.17
CA ASP A 89 -12.47 22.93 5.79
C ASP A 89 -11.68 21.95 4.91
N LEU A 90 -10.36 21.85 5.07
CA LEU A 90 -9.53 20.85 4.39
C LEU A 90 -9.94 19.42 4.77
N ALA A 91 -10.21 19.17 6.06
CA ALA A 91 -10.68 17.85 6.51
C ALA A 91 -12.04 17.51 5.89
N ARG A 92 -12.98 18.48 5.87
CA ARG A 92 -14.31 18.34 5.25
C ARG A 92 -14.20 18.10 3.74
N GLN A 93 -13.33 18.85 3.04
CA GLN A 93 -13.07 18.66 1.62
C GLN A 93 -12.53 17.25 1.34
N GLY A 94 -11.61 16.75 2.17
CA GLY A 94 -11.11 15.38 2.07
C GLY A 94 -12.21 14.32 2.25
N GLN A 95 -13.17 14.57 3.15
CA GLN A 95 -14.33 13.70 3.36
C GLN A 95 -15.28 13.70 2.17
N VAL A 96 -15.61 14.88 1.63
CA VAL A 96 -16.47 15.03 0.44
C VAL A 96 -15.83 14.37 -0.76
N SER A 97 -14.52 14.55 -0.97
CA SER A 97 -13.77 13.90 -2.06
C SER A 97 -13.86 12.37 -1.97
N ARG A 98 -13.66 11.80 -0.78
CA ARG A 98 -13.81 10.36 -0.56
C ARG A 98 -15.24 9.86 -0.81
N SER A 99 -16.24 10.61 -0.35
CA SER A 99 -17.66 10.27 -0.59
C SER A 99 -18.01 10.30 -2.07
N LEU A 100 -17.55 11.30 -2.81
CA LEU A 100 -17.71 11.37 -4.27
C LEU A 100 -17.04 10.20 -4.98
N GLN A 101 -15.82 9.86 -4.58
CA GLN A 101 -15.08 8.72 -5.14
C GLN A 101 -15.81 7.40 -4.90
N GLN A 102 -16.33 7.19 -3.68
CA GLN A 102 -17.15 6.02 -3.36
C GLN A 102 -18.45 5.98 -4.18
N SER A 103 -19.11 7.12 -4.36
CA SER A 103 -20.34 7.23 -5.17
C SER A 103 -20.07 6.92 -6.65
N LEU A 104 -18.97 7.43 -7.21
CA LEU A 104 -18.55 7.11 -8.58
C LEU A 104 -18.22 5.61 -8.74
N MET A 105 -17.62 5.00 -7.72
CA MET A 105 -17.36 3.55 -7.73
C MET A 105 -18.66 2.74 -7.74
N ARG A 106 -19.69 3.14 -6.97
CA ARG A 106 -20.99 2.47 -6.96
C ARG A 106 -21.69 2.50 -8.32
N VAL A 107 -21.61 3.62 -9.04
CA VAL A 107 -22.21 3.73 -10.40
C VAL A 107 -21.59 2.74 -11.38
N ARG A 108 -20.38 2.26 -11.12
CA ARG A 108 -19.66 1.30 -11.98
C ARG A 108 -19.89 -0.16 -11.60
N MET A 109 -20.58 -0.43 -10.49
CA MET A 109 -20.92 -1.79 -10.08
C MET A 109 -21.97 -2.39 -11.00
N VAL A 110 -21.77 -3.66 -11.36
CA VAL A 110 -22.70 -4.46 -12.14
C VAL A 110 -22.90 -5.80 -11.43
N GLN A 111 -24.07 -6.40 -11.60
CA GLN A 111 -24.35 -7.72 -11.06
C GLN A 111 -23.58 -8.80 -11.83
N PHE A 112 -23.09 -9.81 -11.14
CA PHE A 112 -22.44 -10.98 -11.76
C PHE A 112 -23.33 -11.63 -12.82
N SER A 113 -24.65 -11.63 -12.60
CA SER A 113 -25.65 -12.19 -13.53
C SER A 113 -25.55 -11.64 -14.95
N THR A 114 -24.94 -10.47 -15.17
CA THR A 114 -24.76 -9.87 -16.52
C THR A 114 -23.94 -10.76 -17.47
N ILE A 115 -23.12 -11.66 -16.94
CA ILE A 115 -22.31 -12.60 -17.76
C ILE A 115 -22.89 -14.02 -17.82
N ASN A 116 -24.00 -14.31 -17.12
CA ASN A 116 -24.59 -15.67 -17.03
C ASN A 116 -24.77 -16.31 -18.39
N ASP A 117 -25.43 -15.63 -19.33
CA ASP A 117 -25.73 -16.17 -20.67
C ASP A 117 -24.46 -16.55 -21.45
N ARG A 118 -23.39 -15.81 -21.22
CA ARG A 118 -22.07 -16.07 -21.80
C ARG A 118 -21.48 -17.34 -21.21
N LEU A 119 -21.56 -17.53 -19.89
CA LEU A 119 -21.04 -18.71 -19.18
C LEU A 119 -21.84 -19.97 -19.56
N TYR A 120 -23.17 -19.91 -19.63
CA TYR A 120 -24.00 -21.02 -20.11
C TYR A 120 -23.63 -21.45 -21.53
N ARG A 121 -23.35 -20.50 -22.42
CA ARG A 121 -22.92 -20.82 -23.80
C ARG A 121 -21.59 -21.54 -23.82
N VAL A 122 -20.61 -21.09 -23.00
CA VAL A 122 -19.30 -21.72 -22.91
C VAL A 122 -19.39 -23.15 -22.42
N VAL A 123 -20.12 -23.42 -21.33
CA VAL A 123 -20.29 -24.77 -20.78
C VAL A 123 -21.00 -25.68 -21.79
N ARG A 124 -22.06 -25.20 -22.45
CA ARG A 124 -22.79 -25.96 -23.48
C ARG A 124 -21.87 -26.29 -24.66
N GLN A 125 -21.05 -25.33 -25.11
CA GLN A 125 -20.14 -25.59 -26.23
C GLN A 125 -19.04 -26.59 -25.82
N ALA A 126 -18.41 -26.40 -24.65
CA ALA A 126 -17.41 -27.32 -24.14
C ALA A 126 -17.96 -28.76 -23.98
N GLY A 127 -19.22 -28.90 -23.49
CA GLY A 127 -19.93 -30.19 -23.40
C GLY A 127 -20.09 -30.86 -24.76
N LYS A 128 -20.50 -30.09 -25.78
CA LYS A 128 -20.60 -30.61 -27.16
C LYS A 128 -19.29 -31.06 -27.74
N ASP A 129 -18.25 -30.22 -27.56
CA ASP A 129 -16.91 -30.48 -28.11
C ASP A 129 -16.23 -31.71 -27.47
N THR A 130 -16.66 -32.08 -26.26
CA THR A 130 -16.09 -33.22 -25.50
C THR A 130 -17.06 -34.42 -25.40
N ASP A 131 -18.22 -34.37 -26.05
CA ASP A 131 -19.34 -35.34 -25.95
C ASP A 131 -19.74 -35.64 -24.50
N LYS A 132 -19.78 -34.63 -23.64
CA LYS A 132 -20.18 -34.73 -22.23
C LYS A 132 -21.49 -33.97 -22.00
N ARG A 133 -22.35 -34.52 -21.12
CA ARG A 133 -23.54 -33.84 -20.66
C ARG A 133 -23.21 -33.09 -19.37
N VAL A 134 -23.37 -31.78 -19.37
CA VAL A 134 -23.03 -30.96 -18.23
C VAL A 134 -24.10 -29.91 -18.00
N THR A 135 -24.50 -29.70 -16.76
CA THR A 135 -25.32 -28.57 -16.32
C THR A 135 -24.49 -27.57 -15.54
N LEU A 136 -24.91 -26.30 -15.60
CA LEU A 136 -24.28 -25.21 -14.83
C LEU A 136 -25.35 -24.59 -13.94
N GLU A 137 -25.08 -24.50 -12.65
CA GLU A 137 -25.85 -23.75 -11.68
C GLU A 137 -25.06 -22.51 -11.23
N ILE A 138 -25.71 -21.35 -11.14
CA ILE A 138 -25.09 -20.11 -10.68
C ILE A 138 -25.86 -19.59 -9.48
N LYS A 139 -25.20 -19.55 -8.32
CA LYS A 139 -25.71 -19.04 -7.04
C LYS A 139 -25.07 -17.70 -6.73
N GLY A 140 -25.85 -16.77 -6.15
CA GLY A 140 -25.33 -15.45 -5.76
C GLY A 140 -25.10 -14.48 -6.93
N GLY A 141 -25.74 -14.68 -8.07
CA GLY A 141 -25.59 -13.82 -9.26
C GLY A 141 -25.98 -12.35 -9.05
N GLN A 142 -26.59 -12.00 -7.91
CA GLN A 142 -26.90 -10.63 -7.51
C GLN A 142 -25.72 -9.89 -6.90
N ALA A 143 -24.61 -10.57 -6.64
CA ALA A 143 -23.41 -9.94 -6.10
C ALA A 143 -22.93 -8.84 -7.05
N GLU A 144 -22.66 -7.65 -6.49
CA GLU A 144 -22.19 -6.49 -7.24
C GLU A 144 -20.66 -6.51 -7.34
N ILE A 145 -20.16 -6.35 -8.56
CA ILE A 145 -18.72 -6.38 -8.89
C ILE A 145 -18.41 -5.19 -9.78
N ASP A 146 -17.24 -4.60 -9.61
CA ASP A 146 -16.78 -3.56 -10.53
C ASP A 146 -16.74 -4.10 -11.98
N ARG A 147 -17.33 -3.35 -12.91
CA ARG A 147 -17.43 -3.73 -14.32
C ARG A 147 -16.09 -4.14 -14.93
N ASN A 148 -15.03 -3.38 -14.65
CA ASN A 148 -13.71 -3.70 -15.20
C ASN A 148 -13.12 -4.98 -14.59
N VAL A 149 -13.42 -5.26 -13.32
CA VAL A 149 -13.02 -6.51 -12.66
C VAL A 149 -13.75 -7.68 -13.32
N LEU A 150 -15.08 -7.56 -13.51
CA LEU A 150 -15.88 -8.60 -14.14
C LEU A 150 -15.50 -8.84 -15.60
N ASP A 151 -15.30 -7.76 -16.39
CA ASP A 151 -14.90 -7.86 -17.80
C ASP A 151 -13.54 -8.58 -17.96
N ARG A 152 -12.59 -8.28 -17.08
CA ARG A 152 -11.27 -8.94 -17.07
C ARG A 152 -11.34 -10.38 -16.59
N MET A 153 -12.22 -10.67 -15.62
CA MET A 153 -12.40 -12.03 -15.11
C MET A 153 -13.21 -12.93 -16.05
N ALA A 154 -13.96 -12.39 -16.99
CA ALA A 154 -14.77 -13.18 -17.91
C ALA A 154 -13.96 -14.26 -18.63
N GLY A 155 -12.80 -13.92 -19.17
CA GLY A 155 -11.88 -14.87 -19.82
C GLY A 155 -11.36 -15.97 -18.89
N PRO A 156 -10.74 -15.62 -17.76
CA PRO A 156 -10.37 -16.56 -16.70
C PRO A 156 -11.49 -17.50 -16.25
N ILE A 157 -12.68 -16.96 -15.99
CA ILE A 157 -13.85 -17.77 -15.60
C ILE A 157 -14.21 -18.79 -16.69
N GLU A 158 -14.29 -18.35 -17.95
CA GLU A 158 -14.54 -19.26 -19.09
C GLU A 158 -13.49 -20.36 -19.18
N HIS A 159 -12.23 -20.03 -18.90
CA HIS A 159 -11.15 -21.01 -18.93
C HIS A 159 -11.27 -22.05 -17.82
N ILE A 160 -11.58 -21.63 -16.57
CA ILE A 160 -11.87 -22.54 -15.46
C ILE A 160 -13.02 -23.48 -15.84
N LEU A 161 -14.17 -22.96 -16.30
CA LEU A 161 -15.31 -23.77 -16.69
C LEU A 161 -14.99 -24.76 -17.82
N ARG A 162 -14.26 -24.31 -18.84
CA ARG A 162 -13.82 -25.18 -19.93
C ARG A 162 -12.92 -26.31 -19.45
N ASN A 163 -12.00 -26.02 -18.51
CA ASN A 163 -11.14 -27.04 -17.90
C ASN A 163 -11.95 -28.02 -17.05
N SER A 164 -12.92 -27.54 -16.27
CA SER A 164 -13.81 -28.40 -15.49
C SER A 164 -14.58 -29.36 -16.41
N VAL A 165 -15.13 -28.87 -17.53
CA VAL A 165 -15.81 -29.74 -18.50
C VAL A 165 -14.83 -30.70 -19.19
N ALA A 166 -13.71 -30.20 -19.72
CA ALA A 166 -12.78 -30.99 -20.52
C ALA A 166 -12.04 -32.04 -19.70
N HIS A 167 -11.54 -31.65 -18.53
CA HIS A 167 -10.62 -32.43 -17.72
C HIS A 167 -11.20 -32.88 -16.37
N GLY A 168 -12.12 -32.10 -15.75
CA GLY A 168 -12.77 -32.46 -14.50
C GLY A 168 -13.81 -33.51 -14.66
N ILE A 169 -14.84 -33.24 -15.46
CA ILE A 169 -15.94 -34.16 -15.70
C ILE A 169 -15.48 -35.39 -16.49
N GLU A 170 -15.81 -36.57 -16.03
CA GLU A 170 -15.47 -37.85 -16.68
C GLU A 170 -16.34 -38.11 -17.94
N GLU A 171 -15.88 -38.99 -18.80
CA GLU A 171 -16.67 -39.56 -19.89
C GLU A 171 -17.85 -40.34 -19.31
N ARG A 172 -18.98 -40.42 -20.03
CA ARG A 172 -20.23 -41.07 -19.59
C ARG A 172 -20.04 -42.48 -19.07
N THR A 173 -19.25 -43.26 -19.76
CA THR A 173 -18.96 -44.67 -19.40
C THR A 173 -18.20 -44.77 -18.07
N LYS A 174 -17.24 -43.86 -17.84
CA LYS A 174 -16.48 -43.80 -16.59
C LYS A 174 -17.33 -43.31 -15.43
N ARG A 175 -18.20 -42.27 -15.67
CA ARG A 175 -19.13 -41.79 -14.64
C ARG A 175 -20.10 -42.86 -14.17
N ALA A 176 -20.69 -43.58 -15.14
CA ALA A 176 -21.59 -44.70 -14.83
C ALA A 176 -20.88 -45.81 -14.03
N ALA A 177 -19.63 -46.14 -14.38
CA ALA A 177 -18.85 -47.15 -13.65
C ALA A 177 -18.49 -46.68 -12.22
N SER A 178 -18.42 -45.38 -11.97
CA SER A 178 -18.19 -44.78 -10.64
C SER A 178 -19.47 -44.51 -9.87
N GLY A 179 -20.66 -44.92 -10.37
CA GLY A 179 -21.96 -44.71 -9.74
C GLY A 179 -22.44 -43.26 -9.74
N LYS A 180 -21.86 -42.39 -10.56
CA LYS A 180 -22.27 -40.99 -10.70
C LYS A 180 -23.37 -40.81 -11.76
N PRO A 181 -24.21 -39.75 -11.65
CA PRO A 181 -25.21 -39.41 -12.67
C PRO A 181 -24.57 -39.16 -14.05
N ASP A 182 -25.27 -39.46 -15.14
CA ASP A 182 -24.81 -39.23 -16.52
C ASP A 182 -24.54 -37.76 -16.82
N ILE A 183 -25.22 -36.86 -16.11
CA ILE A 183 -25.04 -35.40 -16.24
C ILE A 183 -24.04 -34.95 -15.17
N GLY A 184 -22.94 -34.30 -15.61
CA GLY A 184 -21.99 -33.63 -14.71
C GLY A 184 -22.55 -32.32 -14.21
N GLU A 185 -22.25 -31.97 -12.97
CA GLU A 185 -22.70 -30.73 -12.34
C GLU A 185 -21.54 -29.76 -12.14
N LEU A 186 -21.72 -28.55 -12.66
CA LEU A 186 -20.86 -27.41 -12.36
C LEU A 186 -21.66 -26.39 -11.56
N THR A 187 -21.09 -25.88 -10.49
CA THR A 187 -21.72 -24.83 -9.69
C THR A 187 -20.78 -23.64 -9.57
N ILE A 188 -21.29 -22.43 -9.81
CA ILE A 188 -20.61 -21.18 -9.48
C ILE A 188 -21.33 -20.58 -8.29
N GLU A 189 -20.60 -20.35 -7.20
CA GLU A 189 -21.12 -19.65 -6.04
C GLU A 189 -20.39 -18.30 -5.93
N VAL A 190 -21.14 -17.20 -5.96
CA VAL A 190 -20.62 -15.85 -5.82
C VAL A 190 -21.15 -15.27 -4.52
N SER A 191 -20.26 -14.80 -3.68
CA SER A 191 -20.60 -14.13 -2.43
C SER A 191 -19.69 -12.92 -2.23
N GLN A 192 -20.16 -12.00 -1.42
CA GLN A 192 -19.37 -10.85 -0.99
C GLN A 192 -19.14 -10.97 0.51
N ASP A 193 -17.88 -10.88 0.92
CA ASP A 193 -17.48 -10.83 2.32
C ASP A 193 -16.61 -9.59 2.57
N GLY A 194 -17.20 -8.61 3.26
CA GLY A 194 -16.57 -7.31 3.49
C GLY A 194 -16.22 -6.60 2.18
N ASN A 195 -14.92 -6.46 1.92
CA ASN A 195 -14.39 -5.79 0.73
C ASN A 195 -13.87 -6.76 -0.34
N GLU A 196 -14.15 -8.04 -0.21
CA GLU A 196 -13.80 -9.09 -1.18
C GLU A 196 -15.04 -9.70 -1.82
N VAL A 197 -14.96 -10.03 -3.10
CA VAL A 197 -15.87 -10.93 -3.80
C VAL A 197 -15.20 -12.29 -3.84
N ILE A 198 -15.91 -13.30 -3.38
CA ILE A 198 -15.46 -14.70 -3.39
C ILE A 198 -16.27 -15.44 -4.45
N MET A 199 -15.58 -16.02 -5.43
CA MET A 199 -16.16 -16.85 -6.45
C MET A 199 -15.64 -18.28 -6.30
N ARG A 200 -16.54 -19.24 -6.11
CA ARG A 200 -16.20 -20.66 -6.02
C ARG A 200 -16.74 -21.38 -7.24
N PHE A 201 -15.87 -22.10 -7.91
CA PHE A 201 -16.19 -22.91 -9.09
C PHE A 201 -16.03 -24.38 -8.70
N LEU A 202 -17.14 -25.07 -8.59
CA LEU A 202 -17.19 -26.45 -8.14
C LEU A 202 -17.57 -27.36 -9.33
N ASP A 203 -16.90 -28.50 -9.44
CA ASP A 203 -17.27 -29.59 -10.32
C ASP A 203 -17.41 -30.89 -9.51
N ASP A 204 -18.31 -31.79 -9.94
CA ASP A 204 -18.50 -33.11 -9.38
C ASP A 204 -17.71 -34.21 -10.13
N GLY A 205 -16.60 -33.78 -10.81
CA GLY A 205 -15.79 -34.62 -11.66
C GLY A 205 -14.85 -35.58 -10.92
N GLN A 206 -13.83 -36.03 -11.63
CA GLN A 206 -12.84 -37.00 -11.09
C GLN A 206 -11.87 -36.37 -10.08
N GLY A 207 -11.81 -35.03 -9.96
CA GLY A 207 -10.81 -34.33 -9.19
C GLY A 207 -9.48 -34.21 -9.90
N LEU A 208 -8.45 -33.73 -9.18
CA LEU A 208 -7.09 -33.62 -9.69
C LEU A 208 -6.40 -35.00 -9.66
N ASP A 209 -5.69 -35.33 -10.74
CA ASP A 209 -4.84 -36.51 -10.85
C ASP A 209 -3.47 -36.21 -10.22
N TYR A 210 -3.38 -36.33 -8.89
CA TYR A 210 -2.17 -36.03 -8.15
C TYR A 210 -0.93 -36.84 -8.58
N PRO A 211 -1.04 -38.16 -8.86
CA PRO A 211 0.10 -38.94 -9.37
C PRO A 211 0.64 -38.36 -10.68
N ARG A 212 -0.25 -37.94 -11.58
CA ARG A 212 0.17 -37.36 -12.86
C ARG A 212 0.74 -35.95 -12.72
N ILE A 213 0.20 -35.15 -11.79
CA ILE A 213 0.73 -33.84 -11.45
C ILE A 213 2.13 -33.99 -10.86
N GLU A 214 2.33 -34.90 -9.90
CA GLU A 214 3.63 -35.17 -9.30
C GLU A 214 4.67 -35.63 -10.33
N ALA A 215 4.33 -36.59 -11.16
CA ALA A 215 5.24 -37.07 -12.21
C ALA A 215 5.69 -35.94 -13.15
N ARG A 216 4.71 -35.07 -13.55
CA ARG A 216 5.00 -33.93 -14.42
C ARG A 216 5.82 -32.82 -13.73
N ALA A 217 5.58 -32.60 -12.45
CA ALA A 217 6.32 -31.63 -11.65
C ALA A 217 7.77 -32.09 -11.42
N ARG A 218 8.01 -33.39 -11.18
CA ARG A 218 9.35 -33.97 -11.08
C ARG A 218 10.08 -33.90 -12.42
N GLU A 219 9.45 -34.26 -13.54
CA GLU A 219 10.02 -34.14 -14.90
C GLU A 219 10.50 -32.71 -15.19
N ARG A 220 9.81 -31.71 -14.65
CA ARG A 220 10.17 -30.29 -14.82
C ARG A 220 11.10 -29.71 -13.76
N GLY A 221 11.53 -30.53 -12.81
CA GLY A 221 12.40 -30.07 -11.72
C GLY A 221 11.75 -29.11 -10.73
N LEU A 222 10.43 -29.09 -10.66
CA LEU A 222 9.69 -28.25 -9.70
C LEU A 222 9.67 -28.86 -8.29
N ILE A 223 9.95 -30.17 -8.18
CA ILE A 223 10.03 -30.92 -6.92
C ILE A 223 11.44 -31.46 -6.78
N ALA A 224 12.08 -31.21 -5.64
CA ALA A 224 13.37 -31.78 -5.32
C ALA A 224 13.26 -33.35 -5.25
N PRO A 225 14.31 -34.11 -5.64
CA PRO A 225 14.25 -35.58 -5.65
C PRO A 225 13.81 -36.21 -4.34
N ASP A 226 14.25 -35.64 -3.21
CA ASP A 226 14.02 -36.16 -1.86
C ASP A 226 12.75 -35.59 -1.18
N HIS A 227 12.05 -34.67 -1.84
CA HIS A 227 10.84 -34.05 -1.27
C HIS A 227 9.60 -34.88 -1.63
N GLN A 228 8.78 -35.18 -0.61
CA GLN A 228 7.45 -35.76 -0.79
C GLN A 228 6.40 -34.64 -0.62
N PRO A 229 5.84 -34.14 -1.74
CA PRO A 229 4.88 -33.05 -1.68
C PRO A 229 3.53 -33.53 -1.13
N SER A 230 2.90 -32.68 -0.36
CA SER A 230 1.50 -32.84 0.05
C SER A 230 0.54 -32.64 -1.15
N GLU A 231 -0.67 -33.20 -1.05
CA GLU A 231 -1.71 -32.96 -2.07
C GLU A 231 -1.98 -31.47 -2.30
N ARG A 232 -1.90 -30.64 -1.26
CA ARG A 232 -2.05 -29.20 -1.36
C ARG A 232 -0.92 -28.54 -2.14
N GLU A 233 0.31 -28.98 -1.95
CA GLU A 233 1.45 -28.47 -2.74
C GLU A 233 1.33 -28.91 -4.21
N LEU A 234 0.93 -30.14 -4.47
CA LEU A 234 0.68 -30.66 -5.82
C LEU A 234 -0.45 -29.87 -6.51
N ALA A 235 -1.54 -29.60 -5.81
CA ALA A 235 -2.65 -28.79 -6.32
C ALA A 235 -2.20 -27.38 -6.75
N GLN A 236 -1.30 -26.75 -5.99
CA GLN A 236 -0.76 -25.43 -6.34
C GLN A 236 0.16 -25.44 -7.57
N MET A 237 0.75 -26.59 -7.93
CA MET A 237 1.64 -26.69 -9.09
C MET A 237 0.91 -26.54 -10.43
N ILE A 238 -0.41 -26.76 -10.49
CA ILE A 238 -1.18 -26.52 -11.72
C ILE A 238 -1.14 -25.05 -12.18
N PHE A 239 -0.79 -24.13 -11.28
CA PHE A 239 -0.64 -22.72 -11.56
C PHE A 239 0.81 -22.33 -11.92
N ALA A 240 1.74 -23.27 -11.98
CA ALA A 240 3.12 -22.97 -12.37
C ALA A 240 3.19 -22.60 -13.86
N PRO A 241 4.05 -21.63 -14.25
CA PRO A 241 4.14 -21.17 -15.63
C PRO A 241 4.35 -22.31 -16.63
N GLY A 242 3.47 -22.37 -17.63
CA GLY A 242 3.49 -23.40 -18.68
C GLY A 242 3.17 -24.81 -18.18
N PHE A 243 2.72 -25.00 -16.94
CA PHE A 243 2.34 -26.31 -16.42
C PHE A 243 1.03 -26.78 -17.09
N SER A 244 1.09 -27.84 -17.86
CA SER A 244 -0.08 -28.51 -18.46
C SER A 244 0.11 -30.01 -18.38
N THR A 245 -0.89 -30.71 -17.93
CA THR A 245 -0.93 -32.17 -17.93
C THR A 245 -1.43 -32.74 -19.27
N ALA A 246 -1.89 -31.89 -20.21
CA ALA A 246 -2.33 -32.32 -21.52
C ALA A 246 -1.15 -32.79 -22.39
N LYS A 247 -1.32 -33.93 -23.10
CA LYS A 247 -0.31 -34.51 -24.03
C LYS A 247 -0.23 -33.76 -25.36
N GLN A 248 -1.26 -33.01 -25.74
CA GLN A 248 -1.32 -32.18 -26.95
C GLN A 248 -1.98 -30.86 -26.67
N VAL A 249 -1.47 -29.79 -27.27
CA VAL A 249 -2.15 -28.50 -27.35
C VAL A 249 -3.30 -28.68 -28.34
N THR A 250 -4.48 -28.96 -27.84
CA THR A 250 -5.67 -29.08 -28.70
C THR A 250 -6.07 -27.70 -29.20
N ALA A 251 -6.45 -27.59 -30.46
CA ALA A 251 -6.91 -26.37 -31.13
C ALA A 251 -8.12 -25.71 -30.40
N LEU A 252 -8.81 -26.44 -29.51
CA LEU A 252 -9.89 -25.93 -28.66
C LEU A 252 -9.40 -24.95 -27.59
N ALA A 253 -8.13 -25.02 -27.17
CA ALA A 253 -7.53 -24.11 -26.19
C ALA A 253 -6.98 -22.81 -26.83
N GLY A 254 -7.60 -22.33 -27.91
CA GLY A 254 -7.18 -21.19 -28.70
C GLY A 254 -6.39 -20.14 -27.93
N ARG A 255 -5.06 -20.10 -28.13
CA ARG A 255 -4.01 -19.22 -27.60
C ARG A 255 -3.15 -19.74 -26.45
N GLY A 256 -3.11 -21.04 -26.13
CA GLY A 256 -2.17 -21.54 -25.11
C GLY A 256 -2.39 -20.97 -23.71
N VAL A 257 -3.63 -20.67 -23.34
CA VAL A 257 -4.00 -20.13 -22.03
C VAL A 257 -4.02 -21.30 -21.05
N GLY A 258 -3.16 -21.27 -20.05
CA GLY A 258 -3.12 -22.24 -18.95
C GLY A 258 -3.68 -21.64 -17.65
N MET A 259 -3.70 -22.45 -16.59
CA MET A 259 -4.11 -22.00 -15.26
C MET A 259 -3.14 -20.95 -14.67
N ASP A 260 -1.92 -20.91 -15.15
CA ASP A 260 -0.93 -19.87 -14.86
C ASP A 260 -1.40 -18.46 -15.29
N VAL A 261 -2.07 -18.38 -16.46
CA VAL A 261 -2.65 -17.12 -16.94
C VAL A 261 -3.85 -16.71 -16.09
N VAL A 262 -4.68 -17.66 -15.65
CA VAL A 262 -5.79 -17.40 -14.73
C VAL A 262 -5.23 -16.81 -13.42
N ARG A 263 -4.20 -17.42 -12.85
CA ARG A 263 -3.57 -16.93 -11.63
C ARG A 263 -2.94 -15.53 -11.83
N ALA A 264 -2.29 -15.29 -12.96
CA ALA A 264 -1.69 -14.00 -13.29
C ALA A 264 -2.76 -12.90 -13.41
N GLU A 265 -3.91 -13.18 -14.05
CA GLU A 265 -5.01 -12.22 -14.17
C GLU A 265 -5.67 -11.92 -12.81
N VAL A 266 -5.90 -12.96 -11.99
CA VAL A 266 -6.44 -12.80 -10.63
C VAL A 266 -5.48 -11.99 -9.76
N ALA A 267 -4.19 -12.35 -9.75
CA ALA A 267 -3.17 -11.61 -9.02
C ALA A 267 -3.08 -10.16 -9.51
N GLY A 268 -3.22 -10.00 -10.81
CA GLY A 268 -3.23 -8.71 -11.45
C GLY A 268 -4.44 -7.84 -11.12
N LEU A 269 -5.49 -8.37 -10.58
CA LEU A 269 -6.63 -7.64 -10.01
C LEU A 269 -6.47 -7.43 -8.49
N GLY A 270 -5.33 -7.82 -7.91
CA GLY A 270 -5.09 -7.76 -6.47
C GLY A 270 -5.77 -8.91 -5.71
N GLY A 271 -6.17 -9.96 -6.42
CA GLY A 271 -6.81 -11.12 -5.85
C GLY A 271 -5.88 -12.32 -5.65
N ARG A 272 -6.46 -13.42 -5.21
CA ARG A 272 -5.80 -14.73 -5.05
C ARG A 272 -6.72 -15.84 -5.54
N ILE A 273 -6.13 -16.96 -5.98
CA ILE A 273 -6.82 -18.17 -6.39
C ILE A 273 -6.24 -19.36 -5.64
N ASP A 274 -7.14 -20.15 -5.09
CA ASP A 274 -6.85 -21.41 -4.42
C ASP A 274 -7.60 -22.55 -5.08
N VAL A 275 -7.13 -23.80 -4.87
CA VAL A 275 -7.80 -25.00 -5.37
C VAL A 275 -7.78 -26.08 -4.30
N ASP A 276 -8.93 -26.65 -4.09
CA ASP A 276 -9.16 -27.84 -3.26
C ASP A 276 -9.75 -28.93 -4.17
N SER A 277 -9.25 -30.16 -4.06
CA SER A 277 -9.74 -31.25 -4.86
C SER A 277 -9.67 -32.56 -4.10
N THR A 278 -10.69 -33.38 -4.30
CA THR A 278 -10.74 -34.75 -3.75
C THR A 278 -10.92 -35.72 -4.92
N THR A 279 -10.01 -36.65 -5.05
CA THR A 279 -10.07 -37.68 -6.09
C THR A 279 -11.41 -38.40 -6.08
N GLY A 280 -12.07 -38.45 -7.23
CA GLY A 280 -13.38 -39.08 -7.42
C GLY A 280 -14.58 -38.22 -6.95
N LYS A 281 -14.39 -37.09 -6.28
CA LYS A 281 -15.46 -36.20 -5.79
C LYS A 281 -15.54 -34.85 -6.51
N GLY A 282 -14.47 -34.48 -7.24
CA GLY A 282 -14.40 -33.23 -7.98
C GLY A 282 -13.40 -32.22 -7.43
N SER A 283 -13.46 -31.01 -7.98
CA SER A 283 -12.57 -29.89 -7.60
C SER A 283 -13.35 -28.63 -7.29
N CYS A 284 -12.77 -27.78 -6.45
CA CYS A 284 -13.27 -26.46 -6.12
C CYS A 284 -12.14 -25.42 -6.31
N PHE A 285 -12.31 -24.53 -7.28
CA PHE A 285 -11.46 -23.36 -7.43
C PHE A 285 -12.09 -22.18 -6.69
N THR A 286 -11.36 -21.57 -5.77
CA THR A 286 -11.82 -20.41 -5.00
C THR A 286 -11.01 -19.19 -5.42
N VAL A 287 -11.68 -18.19 -5.97
CA VAL A 287 -11.10 -16.91 -6.39
C VAL A 287 -11.57 -15.83 -5.44
N HIS A 288 -10.62 -15.11 -4.85
CA HIS A 288 -10.87 -13.94 -4.02
C HIS A 288 -10.43 -12.69 -4.79
N LEU A 289 -11.32 -11.74 -4.93
CA LEU A 289 -11.07 -10.47 -5.62
C LEU A 289 -11.54 -9.31 -4.76
N PRO A 290 -10.84 -8.16 -4.79
CA PRO A 290 -11.38 -6.96 -4.19
C PRO A 290 -12.65 -6.51 -4.94
N VAL A 291 -13.66 -6.01 -4.23
CA VAL A 291 -14.94 -5.53 -4.80
C VAL A 291 -14.75 -4.45 -5.86
N SER A 292 -13.73 -3.60 -5.67
CA SER A 292 -13.37 -2.54 -6.61
C SER A 292 -11.87 -2.59 -6.93
N LEU A 293 -11.49 -2.02 -8.07
CA LEU A 293 -10.06 -1.76 -8.36
C LEU A 293 -9.49 -0.99 -7.18
N ALA A 294 -8.58 -1.63 -6.47
CA ALA A 294 -8.12 -1.18 -5.18
C ALA A 294 -7.51 0.23 -5.25
N VAL A 295 -8.21 1.19 -4.66
CA VAL A 295 -7.53 2.35 -4.11
C VAL A 295 -6.69 1.80 -2.96
N THR A 296 -5.40 1.75 -3.15
CA THR A 296 -4.46 1.24 -2.16
C THR A 296 -3.73 2.42 -1.54
N GLN A 297 -3.60 2.39 -0.22
CA GLN A 297 -2.71 3.33 0.45
C GLN A 297 -1.26 2.90 0.24
N VAL A 298 -0.44 3.83 -0.22
CA VAL A 298 0.99 3.63 -0.42
C VAL A 298 1.80 4.65 0.36
N VAL A 299 3.00 4.24 0.73
CA VAL A 299 4.07 5.13 1.20
C VAL A 299 5.00 5.35 0.01
N LEU A 300 5.26 6.62 -0.34
CA LEU A 300 6.23 6.94 -1.37
C LEU A 300 7.63 6.97 -0.78
N LEU A 301 8.53 6.32 -1.46
CA LEU A 301 9.97 6.26 -1.16
C LEU A 301 10.72 6.98 -2.26
N GLU A 302 11.63 7.86 -1.91
CA GLU A 302 12.46 8.57 -2.88
C GLU A 302 13.92 8.14 -2.75
N ILE A 303 14.57 7.97 -3.91
CA ILE A 303 16.00 7.69 -4.02
C ILE A 303 16.52 8.50 -5.20
N GLU A 304 17.49 9.38 -4.94
CA GLU A 304 18.16 10.23 -5.95
C GLU A 304 17.16 10.92 -6.92
N GLY A 305 16.02 11.39 -6.35
CA GLY A 305 14.93 12.01 -7.10
C GLY A 305 13.98 11.06 -7.82
N GLY A 306 14.28 9.77 -7.88
CA GLY A 306 13.36 8.72 -8.35
C GLY A 306 12.33 8.38 -7.29
N LYS A 307 11.03 8.29 -7.67
CA LYS A 307 9.94 7.97 -6.77
C LYS A 307 9.46 6.55 -6.98
N PHE A 308 9.27 5.84 -5.88
CA PHE A 308 8.73 4.48 -5.82
C PHE A 308 7.63 4.43 -4.77
N ALA A 309 6.68 3.54 -4.92
CA ALA A 309 5.60 3.33 -3.97
C ALA A 309 5.69 1.95 -3.33
N VAL A 310 5.37 1.86 -2.05
CA VAL A 310 5.21 0.59 -1.32
C VAL A 310 3.84 0.59 -0.66
N GLN A 311 3.11 -0.51 -0.74
CA GLN A 311 1.80 -0.62 -0.08
C GLN A 311 1.95 -0.39 1.42
N SER A 312 1.14 0.51 2.00
CA SER A 312 1.18 0.84 3.43
C SER A 312 0.96 -0.38 4.32
N ALA A 313 0.23 -1.38 3.84
CA ALA A 313 0.02 -2.65 4.56
C ALA A 313 1.31 -3.46 4.78
N LEU A 314 2.35 -3.22 4.00
CA LEU A 314 3.67 -3.84 4.18
C LEU A 314 4.56 -3.06 5.16
N VAL A 315 4.24 -1.80 5.43
CA VAL A 315 5.04 -0.92 6.30
C VAL A 315 4.66 -1.17 7.76
N GLU A 316 5.60 -1.72 8.52
CA GLU A 316 5.41 -1.96 9.96
C GLU A 316 5.72 -0.68 10.76
N GLN A 317 6.85 -0.03 10.46
CA GLN A 317 7.26 1.23 11.08
C GLN A 317 8.30 1.97 10.24
N ILE A 318 8.45 3.26 10.49
CA ILE A 318 9.50 4.11 9.91
C ILE A 318 10.39 4.60 11.06
N VAL A 319 11.67 4.30 10.98
CA VAL A 319 12.67 4.65 12.00
C VAL A 319 13.60 5.70 11.43
N GLN A 320 13.93 6.72 12.22
CA GLN A 320 14.93 7.71 11.87
C GLN A 320 16.27 7.33 12.52
N MET A 321 17.28 7.08 11.69
CA MET A 321 18.59 6.62 12.17
C MET A 321 19.65 7.71 12.06
N LYS A 322 20.51 7.78 13.07
CA LYS A 322 21.71 8.63 13.05
C LYS A 322 22.81 7.99 12.17
N PRO A 323 23.77 8.78 11.63
CA PRO A 323 24.82 8.28 10.75
C PRO A 323 25.64 7.13 11.32
N GLU A 324 25.93 7.16 12.64
CA GLU A 324 26.71 6.11 13.30
C GLU A 324 25.97 4.76 13.28
N ALA A 325 24.70 4.76 13.71
CA ALA A 325 23.86 3.57 13.71
C ALA A 325 23.59 3.05 12.29
N LEU A 326 23.46 3.94 11.31
CA LEU A 326 23.31 3.57 9.91
C LEU A 326 24.57 2.88 9.38
N THR A 327 25.77 3.37 9.73
CA THR A 327 27.05 2.75 9.36
C THR A 327 27.18 1.34 9.94
N GLU A 328 26.82 1.15 11.20
CA GLU A 328 26.79 -0.16 11.85
C GLU A 328 25.84 -1.12 11.13
N ALA A 329 24.63 -0.66 10.76
CA ALA A 329 23.65 -1.46 10.03
C ALA A 329 24.17 -1.90 8.66
N TYR A 330 24.90 -1.02 7.93
CA TYR A 330 25.55 -1.37 6.66
C TYR A 330 26.66 -2.41 6.83
N GLN A 331 27.49 -2.28 7.86
CA GLN A 331 28.57 -3.23 8.15
C GLN A 331 28.02 -4.60 8.57
N ALA A 332 26.99 -4.60 9.43
CA ALA A 332 26.35 -5.82 9.90
C ALA A 332 25.40 -6.46 8.87
N GLN A 333 24.95 -5.69 7.85
CA GLN A 333 23.86 -6.04 6.92
C GLN A 333 22.56 -6.44 7.63
N ARG A 334 22.37 -5.98 8.85
CA ARG A 334 21.23 -6.26 9.72
C ARG A 334 20.98 -5.07 10.63
N LEU A 335 19.72 -4.93 11.01
CA LEU A 335 19.26 -3.94 11.99
C LEU A 335 18.54 -4.66 13.12
N GLU A 336 18.86 -4.30 14.36
CA GLU A 336 18.15 -4.83 15.53
C GLU A 336 16.90 -3.98 15.80
N ILE A 337 15.75 -4.63 15.75
CA ILE A 337 14.43 -3.98 15.94
C ILE A 337 13.64 -4.82 16.94
N ALA A 338 13.31 -4.25 18.08
CA ALA A 338 12.57 -4.92 19.15
C ALA A 338 13.20 -6.27 19.58
N GLY A 339 14.54 -6.37 19.58
CA GLY A 339 15.28 -7.58 19.96
C GLY A 339 15.42 -8.62 18.85
N GLU A 340 14.90 -8.37 17.66
CA GLU A 340 15.07 -9.22 16.48
C GLU A 340 16.07 -8.63 15.49
N ARG A 341 16.89 -9.47 14.88
CA ARG A 341 17.84 -9.09 13.83
C ARG A 341 17.18 -9.17 12.46
N VAL A 342 16.85 -8.01 11.89
CA VAL A 342 16.17 -7.86 10.60
C VAL A 342 17.20 -7.60 9.50
N PRO A 343 17.17 -8.29 8.33
CA PRO A 343 18.04 -7.99 7.21
C PRO A 343 17.90 -6.54 6.76
N PHE A 344 19.05 -5.89 6.50
CA PHE A 344 19.12 -4.48 6.15
C PHE A 344 19.58 -4.29 4.71
N TYR A 345 18.86 -3.45 3.96
CA TYR A 345 19.13 -3.17 2.55
C TYR A 345 19.00 -1.68 2.25
N PHE A 346 19.73 -1.22 1.22
CA PHE A 346 19.49 0.04 0.56
C PHE A 346 18.60 -0.19 -0.68
N LEU A 347 17.53 0.58 -0.85
CA LEU A 347 16.57 0.38 -1.94
C LEU A 347 17.25 0.52 -3.31
N GLY A 348 18.17 1.48 -3.49
CA GLY A 348 18.93 1.65 -4.73
C GLY A 348 19.73 0.41 -5.11
N SER A 349 20.35 -0.26 -4.11
CA SER A 349 21.06 -1.53 -4.33
C SER A 349 20.10 -2.67 -4.62
N LEU A 350 18.92 -2.68 -4.02
CA LEU A 350 17.91 -3.72 -4.22
C LEU A 350 17.31 -3.66 -5.62
N LEU A 351 17.19 -2.44 -6.18
CA LEU A 351 16.71 -2.17 -7.53
C LEU A 351 17.83 -2.24 -8.59
N GLU A 352 19.08 -2.49 -8.18
CA GLU A 352 20.26 -2.53 -9.05
C GLU A 352 20.44 -1.26 -9.91
N ILE A 353 20.09 -0.07 -9.35
CA ILE A 353 20.22 1.20 -10.06
C ILE A 353 21.72 1.55 -10.13
N PRO A 354 22.32 1.67 -11.34
CA PRO A 354 23.75 1.92 -11.47
C PRO A 354 24.13 3.30 -10.93
N GLY A 355 25.20 3.36 -10.12
CA GLY A 355 25.77 4.63 -9.65
C GLY A 355 25.08 5.27 -8.45
N VAL A 356 23.91 4.76 -8.03
CA VAL A 356 23.15 5.30 -6.90
C VAL A 356 23.79 4.88 -5.58
N LYS A 357 24.13 5.88 -4.75
CA LYS A 357 24.69 5.70 -3.41
C LYS A 357 23.77 6.36 -2.37
N PRO A 358 23.75 5.84 -1.13
CA PRO A 358 22.98 6.48 -0.06
C PRO A 358 23.46 7.92 0.15
N VAL A 359 22.52 8.85 0.26
CA VAL A 359 22.82 10.26 0.55
C VAL A 359 23.14 10.38 2.05
N ALA A 360 24.27 11.02 2.36
CA ALA A 360 24.62 11.31 3.74
C ALA A 360 23.68 12.40 4.28
N GLN A 361 22.91 12.05 5.32
CA GLN A 361 21.95 12.95 5.98
C GLN A 361 22.19 12.95 7.48
N ARG A 362 21.83 14.05 8.15
CA ARG A 362 21.88 14.13 9.63
C ARG A 362 21.03 13.02 10.28
N VAL A 363 19.94 12.64 9.64
CA VAL A 363 19.04 11.58 10.06
C VAL A 363 18.51 10.89 8.82
N ALA A 364 18.72 9.59 8.70
CA ALA A 364 18.32 8.80 7.54
C ALA A 364 17.04 7.99 7.84
N PRO A 365 16.01 8.04 6.99
CA PRO A 365 14.81 7.23 7.16
C PRO A 365 15.05 5.77 6.77
N VAL A 366 14.68 4.86 7.66
CA VAL A 366 14.68 3.41 7.44
C VAL A 366 13.26 2.88 7.60
N VAL A 367 12.74 2.26 6.57
CA VAL A 367 11.40 1.67 6.54
C VAL A 367 11.49 0.20 6.87
N VAL A 368 10.82 -0.23 7.93
CA VAL A 368 10.69 -1.64 8.29
C VAL A 368 9.47 -2.21 7.59
N LEU A 369 9.69 -3.23 6.80
CA LEU A 369 8.66 -3.87 5.98
C LEU A 369 8.44 -5.31 6.43
N ARG A 370 7.17 -5.73 6.40
CA ARG A 370 6.76 -7.10 6.75
C ARG A 370 5.85 -7.67 5.68
N ALA A 371 6.14 -8.89 5.23
CA ALA A 371 5.26 -9.68 4.38
C ALA A 371 5.18 -11.12 4.93
N GLY A 372 4.07 -11.44 5.58
CA GLY A 372 3.90 -12.70 6.29
C GLY A 372 4.91 -12.84 7.45
N ALA A 373 5.75 -13.89 7.39
CA ALA A 373 6.80 -14.12 8.39
C ALA A 373 8.11 -13.38 8.09
N THR A 374 8.27 -12.80 6.91
CA THR A 374 9.52 -12.16 6.48
C THR A 374 9.50 -10.67 6.81
N ARG A 375 10.58 -10.20 7.47
CA ARG A 375 10.83 -8.78 7.80
C ARG A 375 12.11 -8.32 7.14
N ILE A 376 12.14 -7.09 6.64
CA ILE A 376 13.34 -6.43 6.15
C ILE A 376 13.36 -4.97 6.62
N ALA A 377 14.53 -4.39 6.77
CA ALA A 377 14.75 -2.96 7.00
C ALA A 377 15.34 -2.34 5.72
N LEU A 378 14.73 -1.26 5.24
CA LEU A 378 15.02 -0.65 3.97
C LEU A 378 15.40 0.82 4.15
N HIS A 379 16.65 1.17 3.85
CA HIS A 379 17.12 2.55 3.82
C HIS A 379 16.72 3.23 2.51
N VAL A 380 16.22 4.46 2.61
CA VAL A 380 15.80 5.34 1.50
C VAL A 380 16.19 6.79 1.79
N ASP A 381 16.22 7.66 0.78
CA ASP A 381 16.60 9.06 0.99
C ASP A 381 15.47 9.87 1.64
N THR A 382 14.23 9.64 1.20
CA THR A 382 13.04 10.35 1.71
C THR A 382 11.84 9.42 1.77
N VAL A 383 10.97 9.64 2.76
CA VAL A 383 9.70 8.95 2.91
C VAL A 383 8.57 9.98 2.94
N VAL A 384 7.61 9.85 2.01
CA VAL A 384 6.38 10.65 2.00
C VAL A 384 5.22 9.73 2.42
N PRO A 385 4.65 9.96 3.61
CA PRO A 385 3.62 9.06 4.15
C PRO A 385 2.28 9.17 3.42
N ASN A 386 1.58 8.04 3.38
CA ASN A 386 0.18 7.83 3.05
C ASN A 386 -0.39 8.65 1.88
N GLN A 387 -0.25 8.08 0.67
CA GLN A 387 -1.02 8.51 -0.49
C GLN A 387 -1.99 7.42 -0.92
N GLU A 388 -3.20 7.81 -1.27
CA GLU A 388 -4.17 6.94 -1.90
C GLU A 388 -3.92 6.91 -3.40
N VAL A 389 -3.69 5.72 -3.94
CA VAL A 389 -3.39 5.52 -5.36
C VAL A 389 -4.21 4.39 -5.96
N VAL A 390 -4.52 4.49 -7.23
CA VAL A 390 -5.13 3.41 -8.01
C VAL A 390 -4.01 2.59 -8.64
N ILE A 391 -3.93 1.31 -8.30
CA ILE A 391 -2.97 0.40 -8.92
C ILE A 391 -3.38 0.17 -10.37
N LYS A 392 -2.48 0.49 -11.30
CA LYS A 392 -2.60 0.16 -12.72
C LYS A 392 -1.65 -0.98 -13.06
N HIS A 393 -2.14 -1.90 -13.89
CA HIS A 393 -1.28 -2.96 -14.41
C HIS A 393 -0.22 -2.40 -15.35
N ILE A 394 0.97 -2.85 -15.11
CA ILE A 394 2.09 -2.78 -16.04
C ILE A 394 2.00 -3.99 -16.97
N GLY A 395 2.14 -3.78 -18.26
CA GLY A 395 2.00 -4.84 -19.28
C GLY A 395 2.77 -6.13 -18.95
N PRO A 396 2.48 -7.23 -19.65
CA PRO A 396 2.98 -8.58 -19.32
C PRO A 396 4.51 -8.69 -19.28
N GLN A 397 5.23 -7.75 -19.88
CA GLN A 397 6.70 -7.71 -19.87
C GLN A 397 7.26 -7.30 -18.50
N LEU A 398 6.66 -6.30 -17.86
CA LEU A 398 7.07 -5.80 -16.53
C LEU A 398 6.44 -6.59 -15.38
N ALA A 399 5.26 -7.20 -15.60
CA ALA A 399 4.60 -8.06 -14.60
C ALA A 399 5.41 -9.31 -14.23
N ARG A 400 6.43 -9.67 -15.05
CA ARG A 400 7.35 -10.78 -14.76
C ARG A 400 8.52 -10.41 -13.85
N LEU A 401 8.71 -9.12 -13.58
CA LEU A 401 9.78 -8.67 -12.68
C LEU A 401 9.38 -8.98 -11.24
N ALA A 402 10.20 -9.79 -10.58
CA ALA A 402 9.98 -10.09 -9.17
C ALA A 402 9.96 -8.79 -8.35
N GLY A 403 8.97 -8.67 -7.46
CA GLY A 403 8.86 -7.52 -6.57
C GLY A 403 8.28 -6.24 -7.18
N VAL A 404 7.76 -6.28 -8.41
CA VAL A 404 6.97 -5.18 -8.98
C VAL A 404 5.49 -5.56 -8.91
N ALA A 405 4.73 -4.83 -8.07
CA ALA A 405 3.31 -5.09 -7.84
C ALA A 405 2.38 -4.35 -8.84
N GLY A 406 2.87 -3.30 -9.49
CA GLY A 406 2.10 -2.49 -10.42
C GLY A 406 2.71 -1.11 -10.64
N ALA A 407 1.93 -0.20 -11.21
CA ALA A 407 2.26 1.21 -11.31
C ALA A 407 1.06 2.07 -10.94
N THR A 408 1.30 3.32 -10.62
CA THR A 408 0.25 4.31 -10.39
C THR A 408 0.62 5.63 -11.03
N VAL A 409 -0.36 6.50 -11.18
CA VAL A 409 -0.17 7.89 -11.59
C VAL A 409 -0.54 8.76 -10.41
N LEU A 410 0.42 9.55 -9.93
CA LEU A 410 0.20 10.50 -8.85
C LEU A 410 -0.62 11.70 -9.33
N GLY A 411 -1.15 12.49 -8.40
CA GLY A 411 -1.94 13.68 -8.71
C GLY A 411 -1.23 14.76 -9.54
N ASN A 412 0.10 14.76 -9.55
CA ASN A 412 0.94 15.63 -10.38
C ASN A 412 1.25 15.06 -11.78
N GLY A 413 0.73 13.86 -12.10
CA GLY A 413 0.95 13.19 -13.38
C GLY A 413 2.17 12.25 -13.41
N ASP A 414 3.00 12.17 -12.36
CA ASP A 414 4.15 11.27 -12.29
C ASP A 414 3.70 9.81 -12.29
N ILE A 415 4.34 8.98 -13.12
CA ILE A 415 4.15 7.53 -13.11
C ILE A 415 5.12 6.93 -12.10
N VAL A 416 4.59 6.20 -11.12
CA VAL A 416 5.36 5.61 -10.03
C VAL A 416 5.13 4.10 -10.00
N LEU A 417 6.22 3.33 -9.91
CA LEU A 417 6.16 1.88 -9.74
C LEU A 417 5.80 1.53 -8.30
N ILE A 418 4.88 0.58 -8.15
CA ILE A 418 4.52 0.01 -6.84
C ILE A 418 5.36 -1.24 -6.64
N LEU A 419 6.19 -1.22 -5.60
CA LEU A 419 7.16 -2.27 -5.29
C LEU A 419 6.69 -3.13 -4.11
N ASN A 420 7.14 -4.38 -4.10
CA ASN A 420 7.20 -5.23 -2.93
C ASN A 420 8.66 -5.53 -2.60
N PRO A 421 9.33 -4.69 -1.78
CA PRO A 421 10.75 -4.84 -1.50
C PRO A 421 11.10 -6.13 -0.76
N VAL A 422 10.15 -6.72 -0.03
CA VAL A 422 10.34 -8.02 0.63
C VAL A 422 10.54 -9.12 -0.42
N GLN A 423 9.71 -9.13 -1.49
CA GLN A 423 9.89 -10.06 -2.61
C GLN A 423 11.17 -9.81 -3.39
N LEU A 424 11.57 -8.54 -3.59
CA LEU A 424 12.86 -8.19 -4.20
C LEU A 424 14.04 -8.76 -3.40
N ALA A 425 14.03 -8.58 -2.07
CA ALA A 425 15.07 -9.11 -1.20
C ALA A 425 15.12 -10.65 -1.24
N MET A 426 13.97 -11.33 -1.22
CA MET A 426 13.89 -12.79 -1.33
C MET A 426 14.39 -13.31 -2.67
N ALA A 427 14.02 -12.67 -3.78
CA ALA A 427 14.48 -13.03 -5.13
C ALA A 427 16.01 -12.87 -5.27
N ARG A 428 16.60 -11.86 -4.64
CA ARG A 428 18.05 -11.66 -4.60
C ARG A 428 18.76 -12.77 -3.82
N VAL A 429 18.24 -13.15 -2.66
CA VAL A 429 18.78 -14.26 -1.85
C VAL A 429 18.68 -15.59 -2.62
N ALA A 430 17.61 -15.81 -3.37
CA ALA A 430 17.40 -17.00 -4.20
C ALA A 430 18.26 -17.03 -5.48
N GLY A 431 19.08 -16.01 -5.76
CA GLY A 431 19.92 -15.92 -6.95
C GLY A 431 19.17 -15.68 -8.27
N GLN A 432 17.90 -15.29 -8.20
CA GLN A 432 17.06 -14.96 -9.36
C GLN A 432 17.28 -13.52 -9.89
N LEU A 433 17.86 -12.65 -9.06
CA LEU A 433 18.38 -11.34 -9.43
C LEU A 433 19.90 -11.41 -9.46
N GLY A 434 20.54 -10.83 -10.48
CA GLY A 434 21.99 -10.90 -10.68
C GLY A 434 22.77 -10.54 -9.41
N LYS A 435 23.95 -11.13 -9.24
CA LYS A 435 24.85 -10.84 -8.13
C LYS A 435 25.45 -9.43 -8.27
N GLY A 436 24.65 -8.40 -8.07
CA GLY A 436 25.14 -7.04 -7.85
C GLY A 436 26.01 -7.05 -6.60
N LYS A 437 27.28 -6.61 -6.70
CA LYS A 437 28.17 -6.47 -5.56
C LYS A 437 27.45 -5.63 -4.49
N ALA A 438 27.33 -6.17 -3.28
CA ALA A 438 26.93 -5.39 -2.12
C ALA A 438 27.80 -4.13 -2.10
N ALA A 439 27.18 -2.94 -2.09
CA ALA A 439 27.89 -1.71 -1.96
C ALA A 439 28.53 -1.67 -0.56
N THR A 440 29.82 -2.03 -0.48
CA THR A 440 30.62 -1.85 0.74
C THR A 440 30.99 -0.38 0.79
N PHE A 441 30.32 0.37 1.68
CA PHE A 441 30.69 1.75 1.98
C PHE A 441 31.84 1.75 2.97
N SER A 442 32.91 2.52 2.69
CA SER A 442 33.94 2.81 3.67
C SER A 442 33.44 3.89 4.64
N ALA A 443 33.79 3.76 5.90
CA ALA A 443 33.45 4.74 6.94
C ALA A 443 33.92 6.19 6.61
N SER A 444 34.89 6.35 5.70
CA SER A 444 35.42 7.65 5.26
C SER A 444 34.45 8.40 4.30
N GLU A 445 33.58 7.73 3.56
CA GLU A 445 32.67 8.38 2.62
C GLU A 445 31.43 8.99 3.32
N LEU A 446 31.08 8.51 4.51
CA LEU A 446 29.99 9.04 5.32
C LEU A 446 30.42 10.22 6.24
N GLN A 447 31.74 10.35 6.54
CA GLN A 447 32.26 11.42 7.40
C GLN A 447 32.52 12.75 6.67
N THR A 448 32.55 12.77 5.34
CA THR A 448 32.88 13.99 4.56
C THR A 448 31.68 14.92 4.34
N ALA A 449 30.49 14.58 4.83
CA ALA A 449 29.24 15.33 4.65
C ALA A 449 28.57 15.75 5.97
N ALA A 450 29.33 15.78 7.09
CA ALA A 450 28.88 16.28 8.40
C ALA A 450 29.21 17.75 8.60
#